data_b164cf7af3d741f5802f84d7a6af439b
#
_entry.id   b164cf7af3d741f5802f84d7a6af439b
#
_cell.length_a   1.000
_cell.length_b   1.000
_cell.length_c   1.000
_cell.angle_alpha   90.00
_cell.angle_beta   90.00
_cell.angle_gamma   90.00
#
_symmetry.space_group_name_H-M   'P 1'
#
loop_
_entity.id
_entity.type
_entity.pdbx_description
1 polymer ?
#
loop_
_entity_poly.entity_id
_entity_poly.type
_entity_poly.pdbx_seq_one_letter_code
_entity_poly.pdbx_strand_id
1 'polypeptide(L)'
;ALGHNVTLVSAGCVRNCPRDIDLSRDMRWGKLSGLKVIWQILRNIKLFVGNDIVQMNDFHTIPLKLGWNELFFKFIKRFNKKVVRGCWGDDSVVFDAQAQGILAYSDTHIGTKAINVEENKWRLEEQQLPEFVSCFQYVNKHADAFAACLYEYYVYYYNKGEYRSRLYYMSLPMEIP
;
A
#
# COMPACT_ATOMS: atom_id res chain seq x y z
N ALA A 1 3.09 25.22 -6.78
CA ALA A 1 2.02 24.35 -6.23
C ALA A 1 0.80 24.45 -7.15
N LEU A 2 0.18 23.31 -7.51
CA LEU A 2 -0.97 23.26 -8.42
C LEU A 2 -2.30 23.67 -7.73
N GLY A 3 -2.24 24.26 -6.53
CA GLY A 3 -3.43 24.72 -5.78
C GLY A 3 -4.20 23.60 -5.07
N HIS A 4 -3.63 22.40 -4.96
CA HIS A 4 -4.25 21.32 -4.19
C HIS A 4 -3.98 21.46 -2.69
N ASN A 5 -5.01 21.20 -1.87
CA ASN A 5 -4.85 21.05 -0.44
C ASN A 5 -4.53 19.59 -0.13
N VAL A 6 -3.36 19.30 0.42
CA VAL A 6 -2.88 17.94 0.66
C VAL A 6 -2.67 17.73 2.15
N THR A 7 -3.22 16.64 2.69
CA THR A 7 -2.95 16.16 4.04
C THR A 7 -2.10 14.91 3.96
N LEU A 8 -0.93 14.93 4.59
CA LEU A 8 0.00 13.81 4.61
C LEU A 8 -0.11 13.03 5.91
N VAL A 9 -0.45 11.74 5.79
CA VAL A 9 -0.57 10.81 6.92
C VAL A 9 0.50 9.73 6.78
N SER A 10 1.23 9.45 7.86
CA SER A 10 2.26 8.41 7.85
C SER A 10 2.14 7.50 9.06
N ALA A 11 2.32 6.20 8.87
CA ALA A 11 2.34 5.17 9.91
C ALA A 11 3.74 4.91 10.49
N GLY A 12 4.67 5.77 10.23
CA GLY A 12 6.07 5.70 10.60
C GLY A 12 6.96 5.95 9.39
N CYS A 13 8.06 6.62 9.61
CA CYS A 13 9.06 6.88 8.58
C CYS A 13 10.44 6.75 9.21
N VAL A 14 11.34 6.01 8.56
CA VAL A 14 12.76 5.92 8.96
C VAL A 14 13.46 7.26 8.77
N ARG A 15 12.92 8.13 7.91
CA ARG A 15 13.42 9.48 7.65
C ARG A 15 12.45 10.50 8.25
N ASN A 16 12.97 11.66 8.68
CA ASN A 16 12.16 12.80 9.12
C ASN A 16 11.40 13.42 7.93
N CYS A 17 10.36 12.73 7.46
CA CYS A 17 9.47 13.29 6.45
C CYS A 17 8.40 14.15 7.11
N PRO A 18 8.11 15.35 6.58
CA PRO A 18 7.00 16.16 7.04
C PRO A 18 5.70 15.35 6.94
N ARG A 19 4.87 15.43 7.97
CA ARG A 19 3.54 14.78 8.01
C ARG A 19 2.61 15.57 8.90
N ASP A 20 1.35 15.60 8.52
CA ASP A 20 0.31 16.28 9.29
C ASP A 20 -0.23 15.38 10.40
N ILE A 21 -0.29 14.07 10.14
CA ILE A 21 -0.76 13.06 11.10
C ILE A 21 0.26 11.94 11.20
N ASP A 22 0.67 11.65 12.43
CA ASP A 22 1.55 10.52 12.76
C ASP A 22 0.73 9.36 13.34
N LEU A 23 0.57 8.30 12.58
CA LEU A 23 -0.07 7.05 12.99
C LEU A 23 0.92 6.00 13.50
N SER A 24 2.18 6.36 13.74
CA SER A 24 3.19 5.41 14.24
C SER A 24 2.79 4.82 15.59
N ARG A 25 3.10 3.53 15.77
CA ARG A 25 2.96 2.87 17.06
C ARG A 25 4.02 3.38 18.04
N ASP A 26 3.59 3.70 19.23
CA ASP A 26 4.52 3.99 20.32
C ASP A 26 4.82 2.69 21.06
N MET A 27 6.00 2.13 20.86
CA MET A 27 6.44 0.86 21.43
C MET A 27 6.46 0.88 22.98
N ARG A 28 6.53 2.07 23.59
CA ARG A 28 6.47 2.23 25.06
C ARG A 28 5.12 1.79 25.65
N TRP A 29 4.06 1.80 24.82
CA TRP A 29 2.72 1.36 25.20
C TRP A 29 2.51 -0.15 25.06
N GLY A 30 3.51 -0.91 24.61
CA GLY A 30 3.44 -2.35 24.43
C GLY A 30 2.19 -2.79 23.66
N LYS A 31 1.40 -3.69 24.23
CA LYS A 31 0.16 -4.20 23.62
C LYS A 31 -0.91 -3.12 23.37
N LEU A 32 -0.87 -2.01 24.10
CA LEU A 32 -1.83 -0.90 23.97
C LEU A 32 -1.43 0.08 22.85
N SER A 33 -0.29 -0.09 22.21
CA SER A 33 0.18 0.79 21.13
C SER A 33 -0.81 0.96 19.99
N GLY A 34 -1.63 -0.07 19.71
CA GLY A 34 -2.71 0.00 18.73
C GLY A 34 -3.84 0.96 19.09
N LEU A 35 -4.13 1.13 20.39
CA LEU A 35 -5.16 2.08 20.85
C LEU A 35 -4.76 3.53 20.55
N LYS A 36 -3.46 3.85 20.62
CA LYS A 36 -2.95 5.16 20.20
C LYS A 36 -3.28 5.45 18.74
N VAL A 37 -3.07 4.47 17.85
CA VAL A 37 -3.38 4.61 16.42
C VAL A 37 -4.86 4.87 16.22
N ILE A 38 -5.73 4.09 16.86
CA ILE A 38 -7.20 4.27 16.78
C ILE A 38 -7.58 5.66 17.30
N TRP A 39 -7.04 6.07 18.42
CA TRP A 39 -7.29 7.39 18.99
C TRP A 39 -6.84 8.53 18.04
N GLN A 40 -5.67 8.40 17.41
CA GLN A 40 -5.19 9.37 16.43
C GLN A 40 -6.13 9.48 15.21
N ILE A 41 -6.64 8.36 14.73
CA ILE A 41 -7.62 8.34 13.64
C ILE A 41 -8.91 9.06 14.08
N LEU A 42 -9.45 8.71 15.24
CA LEU A 42 -10.68 9.31 15.76
C LEU A 42 -10.54 10.82 16.01
N ARG A 43 -9.43 11.24 16.61
CA ARG A 43 -9.15 12.66 16.87
C ARG A 43 -9.08 13.48 15.56
N ASN A 44 -8.58 12.88 14.50
CA ASN A 44 -8.37 13.54 13.22
C ASN A 44 -9.39 13.09 12.16
N ILE A 45 -10.53 12.53 12.58
CA ILE A 45 -11.51 11.90 11.67
C ILE A 45 -11.93 12.80 10.51
N LYS A 46 -12.02 14.12 10.73
CA LYS A 46 -12.39 15.10 9.72
C LYS A 46 -11.42 15.17 8.54
N LEU A 47 -10.14 14.79 8.74
CA LEU A 47 -9.13 14.78 7.69
C LEU A 47 -9.20 13.50 6.83
N PHE A 48 -9.89 12.49 7.31
CA PHE A 48 -10.09 11.22 6.60
C PHE A 48 -11.40 11.14 5.81
N VAL A 49 -12.21 12.19 5.82
CA VAL A 49 -13.54 12.19 5.16
C VAL A 49 -13.72 13.42 4.27
N GLY A 50 -14.51 13.26 3.21
CA GLY A 50 -14.86 14.37 2.31
C GLY A 50 -13.76 14.76 1.31
N ASN A 51 -12.71 13.95 1.19
CA ASN A 51 -11.62 14.21 0.23
C ASN A 51 -12.05 13.85 -1.20
N ASP A 52 -11.56 14.59 -2.18
CA ASP A 52 -11.74 14.26 -3.58
C ASP A 52 -10.96 12.99 -3.96
N ILE A 53 -9.71 12.91 -3.49
CA ILE A 53 -8.82 11.77 -3.72
C ILE A 53 -8.14 11.40 -2.41
N VAL A 54 -8.16 10.12 -2.08
CA VAL A 54 -7.30 9.54 -1.05
C VAL A 54 -6.33 8.58 -1.73
N GLN A 55 -5.04 8.84 -1.61
CA GLN A 55 -4.02 7.91 -2.04
C GLN A 55 -3.56 7.07 -0.85
N MET A 56 -3.66 5.77 -0.99
CA MET A 56 -3.14 4.79 -0.04
C MET A 56 -1.94 4.10 -0.66
N ASN A 57 -0.78 4.22 -0.02
CA ASN A 57 0.47 3.70 -0.58
C ASN A 57 0.51 2.18 -0.68
N ASP A 58 -0.28 1.50 0.17
CA ASP A 58 -0.40 0.06 0.17
C ASP A 58 -1.81 -0.33 0.65
N PHE A 59 -2.18 -1.63 0.56
CA PHE A 59 -3.40 -2.17 1.19
C PHE A 59 -3.25 -2.28 2.72
N HIS A 60 -2.01 -2.34 3.22
CA HIS A 60 -1.66 -2.32 4.65
C HIS A 60 -1.25 -0.90 5.08
N THR A 61 -2.23 -0.01 5.25
CA THR A 61 -2.01 1.43 5.39
C THR A 61 -1.80 1.88 6.82
N ILE A 62 -2.44 1.22 7.79
CA ILE A 62 -2.33 1.55 9.21
C ILE A 62 -1.58 0.45 9.97
N PRO A 63 -0.76 0.78 10.98
CA PRO A 63 0.06 -0.20 11.71
C PRO A 63 -0.77 -1.00 12.71
N LEU A 64 -1.84 -1.61 12.25
CA LEU A 64 -2.73 -2.51 12.97
C LEU A 64 -2.82 -3.84 12.22
N LYS A 65 -3.50 -4.84 12.82
CA LYS A 65 -3.77 -6.12 12.15
C LYS A 65 -4.52 -5.91 10.82
N LEU A 66 -4.35 -6.83 9.88
CA LEU A 66 -4.92 -6.74 8.53
C LEU A 66 -6.44 -6.56 8.50
N GLY A 67 -7.19 -7.20 9.39
CA GLY A 67 -8.64 -6.98 9.49
C GLY A 67 -9.03 -5.52 9.82
N TRP A 68 -8.20 -4.81 10.60
CA TRP A 68 -8.38 -3.37 10.84
C TRP A 68 -8.06 -2.53 9.60
N ASN A 69 -7.09 -2.95 8.79
CA ASN A 69 -6.78 -2.29 7.53
C ASN A 69 -7.93 -2.41 6.53
N GLU A 70 -8.56 -3.57 6.43
CA GLU A 70 -9.76 -3.74 5.59
C GLU A 70 -10.92 -2.86 6.08
N LEU A 71 -11.17 -2.80 7.39
CA LEU A 71 -12.19 -1.91 7.96
C LEU A 71 -11.88 -0.43 7.70
N PHE A 72 -10.62 -0.04 7.85
CA PHE A 72 -10.17 1.32 7.57
C PHE A 72 -10.34 1.67 6.09
N PHE A 73 -9.99 0.75 5.18
CA PHE A 73 -10.23 0.95 3.76
C PHE A 73 -11.73 1.11 3.45
N LYS A 74 -12.60 0.27 4.03
CA LYS A 74 -14.06 0.40 3.88
C LYS A 74 -14.56 1.77 4.32
N PHE A 75 -14.07 2.25 5.46
CA PHE A 75 -14.36 3.59 5.96
C PHE A 75 -13.89 4.67 4.97
N ILE A 76 -12.61 4.65 4.56
CA ILE A 76 -12.08 5.61 3.59
C ILE A 76 -12.88 5.61 2.29
N LYS A 77 -13.17 4.42 1.75
CA LYS A 77 -13.93 4.28 0.51
C LYS A 77 -15.37 4.80 0.61
N ARG A 78 -16.00 4.66 1.79
CA ARG A 78 -17.38 5.11 2.02
C ARG A 78 -17.51 6.62 2.09
N PHE A 79 -16.49 7.33 2.60
CA PHE A 79 -16.60 8.75 2.94
C PHE A 79 -15.74 9.67 2.05
N ASN A 80 -15.12 9.14 0.99
CA ASN A 80 -14.33 9.93 0.04
C ASN A 80 -14.74 9.62 -1.40
N LYS A 81 -14.47 10.53 -2.34
CA LYS A 81 -14.92 10.38 -3.74
C LYS A 81 -14.14 9.31 -4.48
N LYS A 82 -12.79 9.31 -4.38
CA LYS A 82 -11.91 8.38 -5.07
C LYS A 82 -10.82 7.86 -4.15
N VAL A 83 -10.51 6.58 -4.26
CA VAL A 83 -9.40 5.94 -3.54
C VAL A 83 -8.43 5.35 -4.55
N VAL A 84 -7.20 5.84 -4.54
CA VAL A 84 -6.11 5.37 -5.38
C VAL A 84 -5.19 4.49 -4.52
N ARG A 85 -4.91 3.27 -4.98
CA ARG A 85 -3.93 2.39 -4.34
C ARG A 85 -2.56 2.53 -5.02
N GLY A 86 -1.51 2.71 -4.23
CA GLY A 86 -0.13 2.58 -4.67
C GLY A 86 0.25 1.12 -4.90
N CYS A 87 0.97 0.85 -5.99
CA CYS A 87 1.55 -0.45 -6.32
C CYS A 87 3.07 -0.30 -6.18
N TRP A 88 3.60 -0.37 -4.94
CA TRP A 88 4.98 0.02 -4.63
C TRP A 88 5.72 -1.01 -3.79
N GLY A 89 5.17 -2.16 -3.61
CA GLY A 89 5.76 -3.12 -2.71
C GLY A 89 5.37 -4.56 -2.97
N ASP A 90 5.75 -5.36 -2.05
CA ASP A 90 5.63 -6.80 -2.05
C ASP A 90 4.19 -7.23 -1.81
N ASP A 91 3.50 -7.52 -2.87
CA ASP A 91 2.16 -8.06 -2.83
C ASP A 91 2.02 -9.30 -3.74
N SER A 92 0.89 -9.97 -3.65
CA SER A 92 0.66 -11.21 -4.38
C SER A 92 0.77 -11.04 -5.91
N VAL A 93 0.44 -9.86 -6.46
CA VAL A 93 0.59 -9.60 -7.90
C VAL A 93 2.07 -9.55 -8.28
N VAL A 94 2.88 -8.87 -7.47
CA VAL A 94 4.33 -8.74 -7.68
C VAL A 94 5.00 -10.11 -7.61
N PHE A 95 4.76 -10.88 -6.54
CA PHE A 95 5.38 -12.19 -6.39
C PHE A 95 4.95 -13.20 -7.44
N ASP A 96 3.66 -13.24 -7.80
CA ASP A 96 3.18 -14.09 -8.89
C ASP A 96 3.86 -13.75 -10.22
N ALA A 97 4.01 -12.47 -10.52
CA ALA A 97 4.64 -12.03 -11.75
C ALA A 97 6.15 -12.33 -11.78
N GLN A 98 6.82 -12.18 -10.65
CA GLN A 98 8.23 -12.57 -10.51
C GLN A 98 8.41 -14.08 -10.68
N ALA A 99 7.56 -14.89 -10.05
CA ALA A 99 7.58 -16.35 -10.18
C ALA A 99 7.29 -16.82 -11.63
N GLN A 100 6.49 -16.07 -12.37
CA GLN A 100 6.22 -16.33 -13.80
C GLN A 100 7.34 -15.84 -14.73
N GLY A 101 8.36 -15.15 -14.22
CA GLY A 101 9.47 -14.62 -15.01
C GLY A 101 9.04 -13.50 -15.96
N ILE A 102 8.04 -12.70 -15.59
CA ILE A 102 7.56 -11.56 -16.40
C ILE A 102 8.69 -10.58 -16.70
N LEU A 103 9.58 -10.37 -15.75
CA LEU A 103 10.88 -9.73 -15.96
C LEU A 103 11.99 -10.75 -15.78
N ALA A 104 13.07 -10.60 -16.54
CA ALA A 104 14.20 -11.54 -16.50
C ALA A 104 14.90 -11.56 -15.14
N TYR A 105 14.86 -10.46 -14.41
CA TYR A 105 15.51 -10.30 -13.11
C TYR A 105 14.60 -9.61 -12.11
N SER A 106 14.57 -10.11 -10.90
CA SER A 106 13.92 -9.49 -9.75
C SER A 106 14.72 -9.82 -8.46
N ASP A 107 14.31 -9.28 -7.34
CA ASP A 107 14.92 -9.57 -6.03
C ASP A 107 14.65 -11.01 -5.55
N THR A 108 13.63 -11.66 -6.07
CA THR A 108 13.22 -13.02 -5.70
C THR A 108 13.43 -14.07 -6.79
N HIS A 109 13.59 -13.66 -8.07
CA HIS A 109 13.71 -14.61 -9.18
C HIS A 109 14.68 -14.12 -10.27
N ILE A 110 15.32 -15.09 -10.93
CA ILE A 110 16.03 -14.94 -12.21
C ILE A 110 15.26 -15.80 -13.23
N GLY A 111 14.58 -15.16 -14.17
CA GLY A 111 13.54 -15.84 -14.94
C GLY A 111 12.50 -16.46 -14.01
N THR A 112 12.25 -17.75 -14.15
CA THR A 112 11.33 -18.51 -13.25
C THR A 112 12.06 -19.19 -12.06
N LYS A 113 13.38 -19.04 -11.95
CA LYS A 113 14.17 -19.67 -10.90
C LYS A 113 14.21 -18.78 -9.65
N ALA A 114 13.66 -19.27 -8.54
CA ALA A 114 13.73 -18.57 -7.25
C ALA A 114 15.17 -18.41 -6.76
N ILE A 115 15.45 -17.23 -6.23
CA ILE A 115 16.71 -16.87 -5.56
C ILE A 115 16.40 -16.27 -4.19
N ASN A 116 17.37 -16.20 -3.30
CA ASN A 116 17.24 -15.61 -1.96
C ASN A 116 16.03 -16.19 -1.17
N VAL A 117 15.80 -17.51 -1.28
CA VAL A 117 14.59 -18.17 -0.77
C VAL A 117 14.48 -18.01 0.74
N GLU A 118 15.58 -18.17 1.49
CA GLU A 118 15.55 -18.05 2.95
C GLU A 118 15.29 -16.61 3.41
N GLU A 119 15.87 -15.63 2.74
CA GLU A 119 15.66 -14.20 3.04
C GLU A 119 14.23 -13.76 2.75
N ASN A 120 13.61 -14.34 1.73
CA ASN A 120 12.26 -13.99 1.31
C ASN A 120 11.16 -14.87 1.92
N LYS A 121 11.53 -15.90 2.69
CA LYS A 121 10.60 -16.88 3.24
C LYS A 121 9.46 -16.24 4.02
N TRP A 122 9.77 -15.31 4.93
CA TRP A 122 8.78 -14.64 5.76
C TRP A 122 7.77 -13.83 4.93
N ARG A 123 8.23 -13.21 3.83
CA ARG A 123 7.38 -12.43 2.90
C ARG A 123 6.39 -13.36 2.18
N LEU A 124 6.86 -14.52 1.72
CA LEU A 124 6.04 -15.52 1.05
C LEU A 124 5.02 -16.16 2.00
N GLU A 125 5.42 -16.43 3.23
CA GLU A 125 4.54 -16.98 4.28
C GLU A 125 3.45 -15.97 4.66
N GLU A 126 3.79 -14.68 4.84
CA GLU A 126 2.84 -13.63 5.16
C GLU A 126 1.74 -13.51 4.09
N GLN A 127 2.10 -13.61 2.82
CA GLN A 127 1.15 -13.49 1.71
C GLN A 127 0.16 -14.67 1.61
N GLN A 128 0.47 -15.80 2.22
CA GLN A 128 -0.42 -16.96 2.28
C GLN A 128 -1.41 -16.88 3.45
N LEU A 129 -1.24 -15.94 4.36
CA LEU A 129 -2.18 -15.77 5.47
C LEU A 129 -3.58 -15.40 4.94
N PRO A 130 -4.64 -16.08 5.40
CA PRO A 130 -5.99 -15.81 4.93
C PRO A 130 -6.41 -14.35 5.11
N GLU A 131 -5.98 -13.71 6.20
CA GLU A 131 -6.24 -12.30 6.48
C GLU A 131 -5.55 -11.38 5.46
N PHE A 132 -4.34 -11.73 5.02
CA PHE A 132 -3.60 -11.00 4.00
C PHE A 132 -4.34 -11.08 2.65
N VAL A 133 -4.66 -12.29 2.23
CA VAL A 133 -5.36 -12.55 0.95
C VAL A 133 -6.70 -11.82 0.92
N SER A 134 -7.48 -11.92 2.00
CA SER A 134 -8.79 -11.25 2.11
C SER A 134 -8.67 -9.73 2.00
N CYS A 135 -7.79 -9.12 2.79
CA CYS A 135 -7.58 -7.67 2.79
C CYS A 135 -7.09 -7.19 1.42
N PHE A 136 -6.09 -7.87 0.85
CA PHE A 136 -5.53 -7.56 -0.46
C PHE A 136 -6.59 -7.62 -1.58
N GLN A 137 -7.34 -8.72 -1.63
CA GLN A 137 -8.40 -8.90 -2.64
C GLN A 137 -9.50 -7.86 -2.49
N TYR A 138 -9.92 -7.57 -1.24
CA TYR A 138 -10.94 -6.57 -1.00
C TYR A 138 -10.50 -5.18 -1.47
N VAL A 139 -9.31 -4.75 -1.08
CA VAL A 139 -8.76 -3.43 -1.46
C VAL A 139 -8.61 -3.32 -2.98
N ASN A 140 -8.06 -4.33 -3.63
CA ASN A 140 -7.88 -4.33 -5.09
C ASN A 140 -9.21 -4.30 -5.86
N LYS A 141 -10.19 -5.03 -5.38
CA LYS A 141 -11.53 -5.04 -5.99
C LYS A 141 -12.18 -3.66 -5.94
N HIS A 142 -12.01 -2.92 -4.85
CA HIS A 142 -12.76 -1.70 -4.56
C HIS A 142 -11.98 -0.40 -4.74
N ALA A 143 -10.67 -0.42 -4.97
CA ALA A 143 -9.89 0.76 -5.34
C ALA A 143 -10.38 1.32 -6.69
N ASP A 144 -10.46 2.64 -6.81
CA ASP A 144 -10.88 3.30 -8.05
C ASP A 144 -9.75 3.32 -9.09
N ALA A 145 -8.50 3.37 -8.64
CA ALA A 145 -7.33 3.39 -9.50
C ALA A 145 -6.11 2.79 -8.79
N PHE A 146 -5.14 2.44 -9.58
CA PHE A 146 -3.82 1.94 -9.17
C PHE A 146 -2.74 2.87 -9.71
N ALA A 147 -1.80 3.27 -8.86
CA ALA A 147 -0.65 4.08 -9.23
C ALA A 147 0.64 3.28 -9.02
N ALA A 148 1.36 2.97 -10.09
CA ALA A 148 2.65 2.30 -10.03
C ALA A 148 3.77 3.32 -10.23
N CYS A 149 4.71 3.42 -9.29
CA CYS A 149 5.80 4.40 -9.35
C CYS A 149 7.05 3.88 -10.08
N LEU A 150 7.23 2.57 -10.14
CA LEU A 150 8.31 1.93 -10.88
C LEU A 150 7.75 1.15 -12.06
N TYR A 151 8.52 1.12 -13.16
CA TYR A 151 8.12 0.45 -14.38
C TYR A 151 7.85 -1.05 -14.18
N GLU A 152 8.63 -1.70 -13.34
CA GLU A 152 8.46 -3.11 -13.00
C GLU A 152 7.09 -3.39 -12.37
N TYR A 153 6.67 -2.59 -11.38
CA TYR A 153 5.35 -2.72 -10.76
C TYR A 153 4.23 -2.45 -11.76
N TYR A 154 4.41 -1.45 -12.63
CA TYR A 154 3.46 -1.20 -13.70
C TYR A 154 3.30 -2.43 -14.61
N VAL A 155 4.41 -3.03 -15.05
CA VAL A 155 4.39 -4.21 -15.91
C VAL A 155 3.72 -5.40 -15.23
N TYR A 156 4.00 -5.64 -13.95
CA TYR A 156 3.39 -6.73 -13.20
C TYR A 156 1.87 -6.61 -13.13
N TYR A 157 1.37 -5.44 -12.75
CA TYR A 157 -0.06 -5.18 -12.69
C TYR A 157 -0.72 -5.17 -14.08
N TYR A 158 -0.05 -4.65 -15.09
CA TYR A 158 -0.54 -4.63 -16.46
C TYR A 158 -0.75 -6.04 -17.01
N ASN A 159 0.13 -6.98 -16.70
CA ASN A 159 0.04 -8.36 -17.15
C ASN A 159 -1.14 -9.13 -16.54
N LYS A 160 -1.61 -8.78 -15.35
CA LYS A 160 -2.82 -9.39 -14.76
C LYS A 160 -4.10 -9.07 -15.55
N GLY A 161 -4.10 -8.09 -16.42
CA GLY A 161 -5.23 -7.75 -17.28
C GLY A 161 -6.38 -7.03 -16.57
N GLU A 162 -6.84 -7.53 -15.44
CA GLU A 162 -7.96 -6.99 -14.67
C GLU A 162 -7.74 -5.58 -14.14
N TYR A 163 -6.49 -5.16 -13.99
CA TYR A 163 -6.12 -3.83 -13.49
C TYR A 163 -5.92 -2.80 -14.59
N ARG A 164 -5.74 -3.19 -15.88
CA ARG A 164 -5.33 -2.31 -16.99
C ARG A 164 -6.15 -1.04 -17.11
N SER A 165 -7.47 -1.13 -16.98
CA SER A 165 -8.37 0.01 -17.15
C SER A 165 -8.28 1.04 -16.04
N ARG A 166 -7.67 0.69 -14.90
CA ARG A 166 -7.54 1.53 -13.71
C ARG A 166 -6.08 1.74 -13.29
N LEU A 167 -5.11 1.26 -14.09
CA LEU A 167 -3.69 1.31 -13.80
C LEU A 167 -3.05 2.53 -14.45
N TYR A 168 -2.34 3.31 -13.67
CA TYR A 168 -1.60 4.50 -14.11
C TYR A 168 -0.13 4.37 -13.73
N TYR A 169 0.74 4.68 -14.68
CA TYR A 169 2.16 4.84 -14.39
C TYR A 169 2.41 6.25 -13.87
N MET A 170 2.96 6.35 -12.69
CA MET A 170 3.29 7.62 -12.05
C MET A 170 4.77 7.58 -11.67
N SER A 171 5.63 8.13 -12.54
CA SER A 171 7.06 8.19 -12.27
C SER A 171 7.34 8.97 -10.98
N LEU A 172 8.36 8.55 -10.24
CA LEU A 172 8.85 9.32 -9.11
C LEU A 172 9.32 10.69 -9.59
N PRO A 173 8.92 11.79 -8.93
CA PRO A 173 9.46 13.10 -9.26
C PRO A 173 10.97 13.07 -8.99
N MET A 174 11.78 13.32 -10.01
CA MET A 174 13.20 13.53 -9.87
C MET A 174 13.46 15.03 -10.00
N GLU A 175 14.10 15.62 -9.01
CA GLU A 175 14.72 16.92 -9.19
C GLU A 175 15.93 16.71 -10.10
N ILE A 176 15.87 17.32 -11.28
CA ILE A 176 17.03 17.38 -12.17
C ILE A 176 17.88 18.55 -11.65
N PRO A 177 19.11 18.29 -11.19
CA PRO A 177 19.99 19.34 -10.66
C PRO A 177 20.39 20.38 -11.72
#